data_c037762201ee09bfb81d81f7d2ce953b
#
_entry.id   c037762201ee09bfb81d81f7d2ce953b
#
_cell.length_a   1.000
_cell.length_b   1.000
_cell.length_c   1.000
_cell.angle_alpha   90.00
_cell.angle_beta   90.00
_cell.angle_gamma   90.00
#
_symmetry.space_group_name_H-M   'P 1'
#
loop_
_entity.id
_entity.type
_entity.pdbx_description
1 polymer ?
#
loop_
_entity_poly.entity_id
_entity_poly.type
_entity_poly.pdbx_seq_one_letter_code
_entity_poly.pdbx_strand_id
1 'polypeptide(L)'
;DVLLVGGGAQYSFTKKNHNADKWSDISWDEDWFHAGVGGESVGVLAELGNMRLEEVNLDSKGVGYLAKITPVTTEAAAEQQFQQFEKGVTEDGMKYALFAPWKLDTTYALRSISYGRSDLLVAFRAVRQDQNGSLIVLWKKLKSYNTPNLKKERKP
;
A
#
# COMPACT_ATOMS: atom_id res chain seq x y z
N ASP A 1 4.86 -15.82 2.10
CA ASP A 1 5.72 -15.09 3.05
C ASP A 1 6.63 -14.13 2.30
N VAL A 2 6.78 -12.94 2.82
CA VAL A 2 7.70 -11.95 2.26
C VAL A 2 8.72 -11.59 3.32
N LEU A 3 9.99 -11.59 2.94
CA LEU A 3 11.09 -11.19 3.80
C LEU A 3 11.53 -9.78 3.44
N LEU A 4 11.40 -8.83 4.38
CA LEU A 4 11.91 -7.47 4.22
C LEU A 4 13.22 -7.36 5.02
N VAL A 5 14.33 -7.10 4.31
CA VAL A 5 15.68 -7.10 4.88
C VAL A 5 16.25 -5.70 4.85
N GLY A 6 16.56 -5.16 6.04
CA GLY A 6 17.22 -3.86 6.16
C GLY A 6 16.34 -2.67 5.84
N GLY A 7 16.87 -1.46 6.05
CA GLY A 7 16.18 -0.22 5.72
C GLY A 7 16.04 -0.04 4.22
N GLY A 8 14.87 0.44 3.77
CA GLY A 8 14.60 0.65 2.36
C GLY A 8 14.24 -0.59 1.57
N ALA A 9 13.98 -1.72 2.23
CA ALA A 9 13.52 -2.93 1.56
C ALA A 9 12.18 -2.67 0.85
N GLN A 10 12.05 -3.16 -0.39
CA GLN A 10 10.87 -2.95 -1.24
C GLN A 10 10.31 -4.29 -1.69
N TYR A 11 8.99 -4.30 -1.99
CA TYR A 11 8.33 -5.47 -2.53
C TYR A 11 7.20 -5.08 -3.48
N SER A 12 7.07 -5.85 -4.57
CA SER A 12 5.94 -5.77 -5.50
C SER A 12 5.01 -6.96 -5.32
N PHE A 13 3.77 -6.72 -4.97
CA PHE A 13 2.76 -7.77 -4.88
C PHE A 13 2.32 -8.27 -6.27
N THR A 14 2.46 -7.44 -7.30
CA THR A 14 2.17 -7.82 -8.68
C THR A 14 3.26 -8.72 -9.26
N LYS A 15 4.51 -8.31 -9.13
CA LYS A 15 5.66 -9.06 -9.67
C LYS A 15 6.14 -10.15 -8.73
N LYS A 16 5.74 -10.10 -7.47
CA LYS A 16 6.14 -11.04 -6.41
C LYS A 16 7.65 -11.12 -6.25
N ASN A 17 8.30 -9.97 -6.24
CA ASN A 17 9.74 -9.89 -6.02
C ASN A 17 10.14 -8.57 -5.35
N HIS A 18 11.40 -8.52 -4.89
CA HIS A 18 11.97 -7.37 -4.18
C HIS A 18 12.70 -6.39 -5.10
N ASN A 19 13.01 -6.79 -6.31
CA ASN A 19 13.70 -5.95 -7.28
C ASN A 19 12.69 -5.34 -8.24
N ALA A 20 11.74 -4.63 -7.68
CA ALA A 20 10.52 -4.26 -8.39
C ALA A 20 10.56 -2.86 -9.00
N ASP A 21 11.51 -2.03 -8.62
CA ASP A 21 11.66 -0.67 -9.14
C ASP A 21 10.32 0.08 -9.12
N LYS A 22 9.84 0.58 -10.25
CA LYS A 22 8.55 1.29 -10.36
C LYS A 22 7.33 0.43 -10.05
N TRP A 23 7.49 -0.88 -9.92
CA TRP A 23 6.44 -1.83 -9.56
C TRP A 23 6.32 -2.07 -8.06
N SER A 24 7.17 -1.41 -7.26
CA SER A 24 7.12 -1.55 -5.81
C SER A 24 5.81 -1.01 -5.26
N ASP A 25 5.14 -1.82 -4.44
CA ASP A 25 3.90 -1.44 -3.77
C ASP A 25 4.16 -0.96 -2.34
N ILE A 26 5.19 -1.49 -1.70
CA ILE A 26 5.48 -1.22 -0.30
C ILE A 26 6.99 -1.19 -0.08
N SER A 27 7.42 -0.33 0.83
CA SER A 27 8.79 -0.33 1.36
C SER A 27 8.78 -0.26 2.88
N TRP A 28 9.88 -0.69 3.48
CA TRP A 28 10.06 -0.74 4.93
C TRP A 28 11.43 -0.18 5.31
N ASP A 29 11.46 0.78 6.23
CA ASP A 29 12.68 1.45 6.67
C ASP A 29 12.99 1.27 8.15
N GLU A 30 12.50 0.18 8.77
CA GLU A 30 12.65 -0.18 10.17
C GLU A 30 11.64 0.49 11.10
N ASP A 31 11.21 1.73 10.83
CA ASP A 31 10.23 2.43 11.66
C ASP A 31 8.86 2.50 11.01
N TRP A 32 8.83 2.51 9.68
CA TRP A 32 7.62 2.77 8.91
C TRP A 32 7.47 1.83 7.74
N PHE A 33 6.21 1.50 7.43
CA PHE A 33 5.83 1.07 6.10
C PHE A 33 5.50 2.29 5.25
N HIS A 34 5.99 2.31 4.03
CA HIS A 34 5.68 3.34 3.03
C HIS A 34 4.99 2.67 1.85
N ALA A 35 3.95 3.30 1.32
CA ALA A 35 3.21 2.80 0.19
C ALA A 35 3.52 3.59 -1.08
N GLY A 36 3.66 2.90 -2.20
CA GLY A 36 3.96 3.51 -3.49
C GLY A 36 5.42 3.94 -3.63
N VAL A 37 5.74 4.48 -4.79
CA VAL A 37 7.10 4.97 -5.13
C VAL A 37 7.07 6.43 -5.59
N GLY A 38 6.01 7.16 -5.29
CA GLY A 38 5.85 8.54 -5.75
C GLY A 38 5.59 8.65 -7.26
N GLY A 39 5.48 9.88 -7.76
CA GLY A 39 5.26 10.12 -9.18
C GLY A 39 3.91 9.61 -9.67
N GLU A 40 3.91 8.59 -10.50
CA GLU A 40 2.71 8.02 -11.12
C GLU A 40 2.05 6.92 -10.27
N SER A 41 2.23 6.96 -8.96
CA SER A 41 1.59 5.99 -8.08
C SER A 41 1.05 6.64 -6.82
N VAL A 42 0.02 6.01 -6.26
CA VAL A 42 -0.54 6.35 -4.96
C VAL A 42 -0.73 5.05 -4.20
N GLY A 43 -0.15 4.98 -3.01
CA GLY A 43 -0.40 3.89 -2.09
C GLY A 43 -1.07 4.42 -0.84
N VAL A 44 -2.05 3.69 -0.31
CA VAL A 44 -2.78 4.11 0.89
C VAL A 44 -2.82 2.95 1.87
N LEU A 45 -2.29 3.18 3.06
CA LEU A 45 -2.23 2.22 4.16
C LEU A 45 -3.28 2.52 5.21
N ALA A 46 -3.86 1.46 5.77
CA ALA A 46 -4.67 1.50 6.97
C ALA A 46 -4.19 0.43 7.95
N GLU A 47 -3.99 0.81 9.21
CA GLU A 47 -3.63 -0.13 10.26
C GLU A 47 -4.89 -0.77 10.84
N LEU A 48 -5.01 -2.09 10.72
CA LEU A 48 -6.19 -2.83 11.16
C LEU A 48 -6.06 -3.39 12.59
N GLY A 49 -4.87 -3.24 13.19
CA GLY A 49 -4.59 -3.76 14.53
C GLY A 49 -4.24 -5.25 14.52
N ASN A 50 -4.35 -5.89 15.68
CA ASN A 50 -4.04 -7.29 15.84
C ASN A 50 -5.19 -8.17 15.33
N MET A 51 -5.40 -8.14 14.04
CA MET A 51 -6.44 -8.89 13.35
C MET A 51 -5.80 -10.04 12.57
N ARG A 52 -6.36 -11.23 12.66
CA ARG A 52 -5.85 -12.36 11.90
C ARG A 52 -6.02 -12.13 10.41
N LEU A 53 -5.00 -12.45 9.63
CA LEU A 53 -5.03 -12.23 8.19
C LEU A 53 -6.21 -12.96 7.53
N GLU A 54 -6.54 -14.16 7.98
CA GLU A 54 -7.64 -14.97 7.46
C GLU A 54 -9.01 -14.31 7.65
N GLU A 55 -9.15 -13.42 8.65
CA GLU A 55 -10.39 -12.76 8.96
C GLU A 55 -10.62 -11.47 8.17
N VAL A 56 -9.58 -10.98 7.49
CA VAL A 56 -9.68 -9.75 6.70
C VAL A 56 -10.45 -10.04 5.39
N ASN A 57 -11.44 -9.21 5.11
CA ASN A 57 -12.22 -9.27 3.88
C ASN A 57 -12.63 -7.87 3.43
N LEU A 58 -13.35 -7.75 2.33
CA LEU A 58 -13.74 -6.46 1.77
C LEU A 58 -14.70 -5.66 2.66
N ASP A 59 -15.35 -6.31 3.62
CA ASP A 59 -16.27 -5.65 4.57
C ASP A 59 -15.57 -5.24 5.88
N SER A 60 -14.31 -5.63 6.08
CA SER A 60 -13.57 -5.28 7.28
C SER A 60 -13.43 -3.77 7.40
N LYS A 61 -13.53 -3.26 8.65
CA LYS A 61 -13.29 -1.84 8.93
C LYS A 61 -11.88 -1.46 8.46
N GLY A 62 -11.78 -0.37 7.73
CA GLY A 62 -10.51 0.08 7.13
C GLY A 62 -10.29 -0.44 5.72
N VAL A 63 -10.85 -1.58 5.36
CA VAL A 63 -10.74 -2.15 4.01
C VAL A 63 -11.79 -1.54 3.07
N GLY A 64 -13.01 -1.35 3.55
CA GLY A 64 -14.10 -0.81 2.73
C GLY A 64 -13.81 0.55 2.13
N TYR A 65 -13.21 1.45 2.91
CA TYR A 65 -12.78 2.76 2.42
C TYR A 65 -11.76 2.62 1.29
N LEU A 66 -10.74 1.80 1.51
CA LEU A 66 -9.69 1.57 0.51
C LEU A 66 -10.24 0.97 -0.79
N ALA A 67 -11.21 0.07 -0.66
CA ALA A 67 -11.84 -0.57 -1.80
C ALA A 67 -12.59 0.42 -2.70
N LYS A 68 -13.08 1.52 -2.13
CA LYS A 68 -13.88 2.54 -2.82
C LYS A 68 -13.05 3.67 -3.40
N ILE A 69 -11.75 3.73 -3.12
CA ILE A 69 -10.89 4.75 -3.72
C ILE A 69 -10.92 4.59 -5.23
N THR A 70 -11.22 5.67 -5.93
CA THR A 70 -11.29 5.68 -7.39
C THR A 70 -10.02 6.29 -7.95
N PRO A 71 -9.33 5.60 -8.88
CA PRO A 71 -8.22 6.20 -9.59
C PRO A 71 -8.67 7.45 -10.36
N VAL A 72 -7.80 8.44 -10.42
CA VAL A 72 -8.05 9.67 -11.15
C VAL A 72 -7.55 9.54 -12.59
N THR A 73 -7.84 10.54 -13.44
CA THR A 73 -7.56 10.44 -14.87
C THR A 73 -6.52 11.44 -15.37
N THR A 74 -6.09 12.38 -14.54
CA THR A 74 -5.10 13.40 -14.93
C THR A 74 -3.93 13.42 -13.95
N GLU A 75 -2.77 13.86 -14.43
CA GLU A 75 -1.59 13.98 -13.58
C GLU A 75 -1.80 14.95 -12.41
N ALA A 76 -2.48 16.08 -12.66
CA ALA A 76 -2.77 17.06 -11.62
C ALA A 76 -3.65 16.47 -10.53
N ALA A 77 -4.67 15.70 -10.90
CA ALA A 77 -5.55 15.04 -9.92
C ALA A 77 -4.81 13.94 -9.17
N ALA A 78 -3.89 13.22 -9.82
CA ALA A 78 -3.06 12.21 -9.17
C ALA A 78 -2.14 12.83 -8.13
N GLU A 79 -1.55 13.97 -8.42
CA GLU A 79 -0.71 14.69 -7.47
C GLU A 79 -1.52 15.19 -6.27
N GLN A 80 -2.73 15.71 -6.50
CA GLN A 80 -3.61 16.13 -5.42
C GLN A 80 -4.00 14.95 -4.53
N GLN A 81 -4.29 13.80 -5.12
CA GLN A 81 -4.61 12.58 -4.39
C GLN A 81 -3.40 12.11 -3.56
N PHE A 82 -2.21 12.14 -4.13
CA PHE A 82 -0.98 11.83 -3.42
C PHE A 82 -0.80 12.74 -2.19
N GLN A 83 -0.94 14.06 -2.38
CA GLN A 83 -0.80 15.03 -1.29
C GLN A 83 -1.85 14.83 -0.20
N GLN A 84 -3.07 14.47 -0.57
CA GLN A 84 -4.14 14.18 0.37
C GLN A 84 -3.75 13.03 1.31
N PHE A 85 -3.22 11.93 0.78
CA PHE A 85 -2.82 10.78 1.58
C PHE A 85 -1.44 10.96 2.23
N GLU A 86 -0.60 11.84 1.72
CA GLU A 86 0.63 12.25 2.40
C GLU A 86 0.31 12.93 3.73
N LYS A 87 -0.69 13.80 3.75
CA LYS A 87 -1.19 14.43 4.98
C LYS A 87 -1.98 13.44 5.85
N GLY A 88 -2.61 12.46 5.22
CA GLY A 88 -3.49 11.52 5.87
C GLY A 88 -4.93 11.98 5.91
N VAL A 89 -5.83 11.00 5.80
CA VAL A 89 -7.28 11.17 5.89
C VAL A 89 -7.78 10.34 7.05
N THR A 90 -8.61 10.92 7.89
CA THR A 90 -9.26 10.19 8.99
C THR A 90 -10.75 10.08 8.69
N GLU A 91 -11.29 8.87 8.72
CA GLU A 91 -12.71 8.60 8.55
C GLU A 91 -13.12 7.47 9.48
N ASP A 92 -14.18 7.67 10.23
CA ASP A 92 -14.68 6.72 11.24
C ASP A 92 -13.60 6.26 12.23
N GLY A 93 -12.71 7.19 12.61
CA GLY A 93 -11.64 6.92 13.56
C GLY A 93 -10.45 6.16 12.98
N MET A 94 -10.48 5.83 11.69
CA MET A 94 -9.39 5.13 10.99
C MET A 94 -8.58 6.12 10.16
N LYS A 95 -7.24 6.05 10.26
CA LYS A 95 -6.35 6.88 9.47
C LYS A 95 -5.91 6.16 8.19
N TYR A 96 -5.97 6.87 7.08
CA TYR A 96 -5.55 6.41 5.76
C TYR A 96 -4.43 7.33 5.28
N ALA A 97 -3.25 6.79 5.02
CA ALA A 97 -2.08 7.58 4.67
C ALA A 97 -1.09 6.79 3.82
N LEU A 98 -0.11 7.49 3.22
CA LEU A 98 0.95 6.87 2.44
C LEU A 98 1.88 6.01 3.28
N PHE A 99 1.90 6.19 4.59
CA PHE A 99 2.80 5.49 5.49
C PHE A 99 2.10 5.18 6.80
N ALA A 100 2.59 4.15 7.48
CA ALA A 100 2.11 3.76 8.79
C ALA A 100 3.29 3.22 9.62
N PRO A 101 3.31 3.45 10.94
CA PRO A 101 4.35 2.85 11.77
C PRO A 101 4.18 1.33 11.75
N TRP A 102 5.30 0.62 11.61
CA TRP A 102 5.23 -0.82 11.66
C TRP A 102 5.18 -1.31 13.10
N LYS A 103 4.39 -2.33 13.33
CA LYS A 103 4.28 -2.99 14.63
C LYS A 103 4.18 -4.49 14.39
N LEU A 104 4.85 -5.25 15.25
CA LEU A 104 4.73 -6.70 15.21
C LEU A 104 3.29 -7.12 15.56
N ASP A 105 2.85 -8.24 15.05
CA ASP A 105 1.51 -8.79 15.26
C ASP A 105 0.38 -7.83 14.86
N THR A 106 0.64 -7.02 13.84
CA THR A 106 -0.31 -6.04 13.33
C THR A 106 -0.58 -6.29 11.86
N THR A 107 -1.84 -6.20 11.51
CA THR A 107 -2.33 -6.37 10.13
C THR A 107 -2.65 -5.01 9.53
N TYR A 108 -2.31 -4.86 8.26
CA TYR A 108 -2.50 -3.64 7.48
C TYR A 108 -3.27 -3.96 6.22
N ALA A 109 -4.03 -2.98 5.74
CA ALA A 109 -4.59 -3.02 4.40
C ALA A 109 -3.89 -1.98 3.54
N LEU A 110 -3.67 -2.29 2.28
CA LEU A 110 -2.99 -1.42 1.32
C LEU A 110 -3.78 -1.38 0.02
N ARG A 111 -4.16 -0.17 -0.42
CA ARG A 111 -4.57 0.08 -1.79
C ARG A 111 -3.37 0.64 -2.54
N SER A 112 -2.88 -0.09 -3.53
CA SER A 112 -1.74 0.34 -4.34
C SER A 112 -2.20 0.62 -5.76
N ILE A 113 -2.19 1.90 -6.14
CA ILE A 113 -2.60 2.37 -7.45
C ILE A 113 -1.35 2.85 -8.17
N SER A 114 -0.92 2.11 -9.19
CA SER A 114 0.23 2.46 -10.00
C SER A 114 -0.23 2.67 -11.44
N TYR A 115 -0.29 3.92 -11.87
CA TYR A 115 -0.85 4.28 -13.17
C TYR A 115 -0.03 3.66 -14.31
N GLY A 116 -0.73 3.00 -15.22
CA GLY A 116 -0.11 2.27 -16.33
C GLY A 116 0.44 0.90 -15.95
N ARG A 117 0.34 0.46 -14.69
CA ARG A 117 0.92 -0.80 -14.21
C ARG A 117 -0.08 -1.72 -13.52
N SER A 118 -0.61 -1.28 -12.38
CA SER A 118 -1.46 -2.14 -11.55
C SER A 118 -2.33 -1.33 -10.62
N ASP A 119 -3.37 -1.97 -10.12
CA ASP A 119 -4.24 -1.44 -9.09
C ASP A 119 -4.73 -2.61 -8.24
N LEU A 120 -4.26 -2.68 -6.99
CA LEU A 120 -4.48 -3.81 -6.09
C LEU A 120 -5.00 -3.34 -4.74
N LEU A 121 -5.73 -4.23 -4.09
CA LEU A 121 -6.04 -4.12 -2.67
C LEU A 121 -5.53 -5.39 -2.00
N VAL A 122 -4.61 -5.25 -1.07
CA VAL A 122 -4.01 -6.36 -0.35
C VAL A 122 -4.10 -6.15 1.15
N ALA A 123 -4.04 -7.24 1.89
CA ALA A 123 -3.81 -7.21 3.34
C ALA A 123 -2.48 -7.89 3.62
N PHE A 124 -1.75 -7.37 4.60
CA PHE A 124 -0.50 -8.00 5.02
C PHE A 124 -0.33 -7.87 6.52
N ARG A 125 0.43 -8.80 7.10
CA ARG A 125 0.65 -8.86 8.54
C ARG A 125 2.12 -9.05 8.84
N ALA A 126 2.67 -8.21 9.73
CA ALA A 126 4.02 -8.35 10.25
C ALA A 126 3.98 -9.40 11.36
N VAL A 127 4.56 -10.57 11.11
CA VAL A 127 4.40 -11.73 11.99
C VAL A 127 5.64 -12.06 12.82
N ARG A 128 6.82 -11.67 12.34
CA ARG A 128 8.07 -11.98 13.04
C ARG A 128 9.19 -11.07 12.58
N GLN A 129 10.05 -10.69 13.52
CA GLN A 129 11.33 -10.07 13.20
C GLN A 129 12.44 -11.03 13.62
N ASP A 130 13.34 -11.35 12.69
CA ASP A 130 14.46 -12.23 12.95
C ASP A 130 15.62 -11.49 13.62
N GLN A 131 16.59 -12.24 14.16
CA GLN A 131 17.73 -11.68 14.91
C GLN A 131 18.58 -10.72 14.07
N ASN A 132 18.62 -10.93 12.74
CA ASN A 132 19.35 -10.06 11.83
C ASN A 132 18.57 -8.78 11.44
N GLY A 133 17.42 -8.54 12.07
CA GLY A 133 16.57 -7.39 11.80
C GLY A 133 15.58 -7.56 10.66
N SER A 134 15.62 -8.70 9.96
CA SER A 134 14.69 -8.96 8.87
C SER A 134 13.26 -9.10 9.37
N LEU A 135 12.31 -8.51 8.65
CA LEU A 135 10.90 -8.59 8.97
C LEU A 135 10.21 -9.59 8.07
N ILE A 136 9.44 -10.51 8.66
CA ILE A 136 8.64 -11.48 7.94
C ILE A 136 7.20 -10.97 7.87
N VAL A 137 6.68 -10.87 6.65
CA VAL A 137 5.34 -10.39 6.37
C VAL A 137 4.58 -11.47 5.61
N LEU A 138 3.38 -11.79 6.09
CA LEU A 138 2.41 -12.59 5.34
C LEU A 138 1.46 -11.66 4.62
N TRP A 139 0.96 -12.06 3.46
CA TRP A 139 0.04 -11.21 2.70
C TRP A 139 -0.95 -12.03 1.89
N LYS A 140 -2.08 -11.38 1.55
CA LYS A 140 -3.05 -11.93 0.61
C LYS A 140 -3.64 -10.80 -0.24
N LYS A 141 -4.01 -11.12 -1.47
CA LYS A 141 -4.72 -10.19 -2.34
C LYS A 141 -6.22 -10.26 -2.03
N LEU A 142 -6.84 -9.10 -1.78
CA LEU A 142 -8.27 -8.99 -1.54
C LEU A 142 -9.03 -8.69 -2.82
N LYS A 143 -8.47 -7.84 -3.70
CA LYS A 143 -9.10 -7.46 -4.95
C LYS A 143 -8.07 -6.95 -5.94
N SER A 144 -8.29 -7.23 -7.22
CA SER A 144 -7.58 -6.60 -8.34
C SER A 144 -8.56 -5.72 -9.10
N TYR A 145 -8.06 -4.56 -9.53
CA TYR A 145 -8.81 -3.60 -10.34
C TYR A 145 -8.21 -3.53 -11.73
N ASN A 146 -8.94 -2.98 -12.68
CA ASN A 146 -8.37 -2.68 -13.99
C ASN A 146 -7.21 -1.70 -13.86
N THR A 147 -6.17 -1.88 -14.66
CA THR A 147 -5.02 -0.99 -14.66
C THR A 147 -5.47 0.42 -15.01
N PRO A 148 -5.24 1.40 -14.11
CA PRO A 148 -5.65 2.77 -14.37
C PRO A 148 -4.62 3.47 -15.25
N ASN A 149 -5.07 4.42 -16.05
CA ASN A 149 -4.20 5.20 -16.92
C ASN A 149 -4.47 6.67 -16.75
N LEU A 150 -3.41 7.47 -16.73
CA LEU A 150 -3.51 8.92 -16.74
C LEU A 150 -3.53 9.43 -18.16
N LYS A 151 -4.39 10.42 -18.41
CA LYS A 151 -4.37 11.15 -19.68
C LYS A 151 -3.13 12.05 -19.70
N LYS A 152 -2.35 11.94 -20.78
CA LYS A 152 -1.25 12.86 -21.01
C LYS A 152 -1.82 14.22 -21.38
N GLU A 153 -1.38 15.25 -20.65
CA GLU A 153 -1.71 16.62 -21.03
C GLU A 153 -0.94 16.96 -22.31
N ARG A 154 -1.69 17.37 -23.34
CA ARG A 154 -1.05 17.90 -24.55
C ARG A 154 -0.47 19.28 -24.20
N LYS A 155 0.85 19.40 -24.28
CA LYS A 155 1.45 20.73 -24.26
C LYS A 155 1.10 21.43 -25.56
N PRO A 156 0.58 22.68 -25.47
CA PRO A 156 0.30 23.44 -26.68
C PRO A 156 1.57 23.70 -27.49
#